data_7e23f8bc46c2923190eb13609c2a82a6
#
_entry.id   7e23f8bc46c2923190eb13609c2a82a6
#
_cell.length_a   1.000
_cell.length_b   1.000
_cell.length_c   1.000
_cell.angle_alpha   90.00
_cell.angle_beta   90.00
_cell.angle_gamma   90.00
#
_symmetry.space_group_name_H-M   'P 1'
#
loop_
_entity.id
_entity.type
_entity.pdbx_description
1 polymer ?
#
loop_
_entity_poly.entity_id
_entity_poly.type
_entity_poly.pdbx_seq_one_letter_code
_entity_poly.pdbx_strand_id
1 'polypeptide(L)'
;MSMADRDGQIWHDGKLVPWREATTHVLTHSLHYGLAVFEGLRAYKTVNGTAIFRLKEHTERLFNSAHIFMMKIPYDKDTLIEAQKEVVRANKLESCYVRPICFYGSEKMGVSPKGAQVHVAIAAWPWGAYLGADGIEKGIRVKTASYARHHINVTMCRAKFSGTYANSILANQEAVEHGYDEALLLDVDGFVAEGAGENLFIVKNGKLYEPELTSALIGITRDAVITMARDLGLEVHARRLTRDDVYIADEAFFTGTAAEVTPIRELDSRTIGAGRRGPITEKLQSMFFDVVNGRAEKYRHWLNYV
;
A
#
# COMPACT_ATOMS: atom_id res chain seq x y z
N MET A 1 -16.32 -7.64 -15.40
CA MET A 1 -16.84 -6.24 -15.48
C MET A 1 -15.64 -5.32 -15.44
N SER A 2 -15.54 -4.38 -16.38
CA SER A 2 -14.42 -3.42 -16.45
C SER A 2 -14.46 -2.46 -15.25
N MET A 3 -13.29 -2.04 -14.75
CA MET A 3 -13.21 -0.99 -13.71
C MET A 3 -13.79 0.34 -14.18
N ALA A 4 -13.78 0.62 -15.48
CA ALA A 4 -14.37 1.83 -16.05
C ALA A 4 -15.90 1.77 -16.19
N ASP A 5 -16.49 0.57 -16.16
CA ASP A 5 -17.92 0.35 -16.32
C ASP A 5 -18.57 -0.02 -14.99
N ARG A 6 -18.77 0.98 -14.14
CA ARG A 6 -19.43 0.86 -12.84
C ARG A 6 -20.43 1.99 -12.64
N ASP A 7 -21.40 1.75 -11.79
CA ASP A 7 -22.25 2.80 -11.27
C ASP A 7 -21.56 3.47 -10.08
N GLY A 8 -21.89 4.73 -9.85
CA GLY A 8 -21.36 5.51 -8.73
C GLY A 8 -20.73 6.83 -9.15
N GLN A 9 -19.98 7.41 -8.23
CA GLN A 9 -19.37 8.74 -8.34
C GLN A 9 -17.86 8.65 -8.12
N ILE A 10 -17.11 9.47 -8.84
CA ILE A 10 -15.69 9.75 -8.62
C ILE A 10 -15.58 11.25 -8.33
N TRP A 11 -14.80 11.62 -7.31
CA TRP A 11 -14.43 13.02 -7.13
C TRP A 11 -13.31 13.35 -8.12
N HIS A 12 -13.53 14.37 -8.95
CA HIS A 12 -12.61 14.78 -10.01
C HIS A 12 -12.55 16.30 -10.07
N ASP A 13 -11.39 16.85 -9.81
CA ASP A 13 -11.10 18.30 -9.89
C ASP A 13 -12.14 19.18 -9.18
N GLY A 14 -12.44 18.87 -7.92
CA GLY A 14 -13.30 19.69 -7.07
C GLY A 14 -14.78 19.31 -7.05
N LYS A 15 -15.21 18.28 -7.79
CA LYS A 15 -16.62 17.87 -7.84
C LYS A 15 -16.80 16.37 -8.02
N LEU A 16 -17.95 15.85 -7.60
CA LEU A 16 -18.39 14.50 -7.94
C LEU A 16 -18.85 14.45 -9.39
N VAL A 17 -18.37 13.47 -10.13
CA VAL A 17 -18.79 13.18 -11.51
C VAL A 17 -19.27 11.72 -11.61
N PRO A 18 -20.19 11.39 -12.53
CA PRO A 18 -20.56 10.00 -12.79
C PRO A 18 -19.32 9.15 -13.10
N TRP A 19 -19.28 7.92 -12.60
CA TRP A 19 -18.11 7.04 -12.71
C TRP A 19 -17.58 6.93 -14.14
N ARG A 20 -18.48 6.75 -15.12
CA ARG A 20 -18.12 6.56 -16.54
C ARG A 20 -17.62 7.84 -17.22
N GLU A 21 -17.85 9.01 -16.62
CA GLU A 21 -17.42 10.31 -17.13
C GLU A 21 -16.03 10.73 -16.62
N ALA A 22 -15.51 10.05 -15.58
CA ALA A 22 -14.18 10.30 -15.03
C ALA A 22 -13.09 9.76 -15.99
N THR A 23 -12.86 10.49 -17.08
CA THR A 23 -11.95 10.12 -18.17
C THR A 23 -10.82 11.13 -18.31
N THR A 24 -9.72 10.71 -18.94
CA THR A 24 -8.62 11.60 -19.29
C THR A 24 -8.21 11.40 -20.75
N HIS A 25 -7.59 12.41 -21.34
CA HIS A 25 -7.17 12.36 -22.74
C HIS A 25 -5.95 11.43 -22.89
N VAL A 26 -5.83 10.74 -24.04
CA VAL A 26 -4.71 9.82 -24.32
C VAL A 26 -3.35 10.52 -24.30
N LEU A 27 -3.27 11.82 -24.53
CA LEU A 27 -2.05 12.63 -24.44
C LEU A 27 -1.80 13.18 -23.02
N THR A 28 -2.48 12.66 -22.01
CA THR A 28 -2.21 13.00 -20.61
C THR A 28 -0.73 12.69 -20.29
N HIS A 29 0.02 13.70 -19.86
CA HIS A 29 1.47 13.63 -19.63
C HIS A 29 1.86 12.45 -18.74
N SER A 30 1.12 12.24 -17.64
CA SER A 30 1.40 11.15 -16.69
C SER A 30 1.24 9.76 -17.29
N LEU A 31 0.42 9.55 -18.32
CA LEU A 31 0.30 8.29 -19.04
C LEU A 31 1.57 7.94 -19.83
N HIS A 32 2.27 8.96 -20.36
CA HIS A 32 3.45 8.77 -21.19
C HIS A 32 4.75 8.73 -20.37
N TYR A 33 4.82 9.47 -19.26
CA TYR A 33 6.05 9.67 -18.48
C TYR A 33 6.00 9.10 -17.07
N GLY A 34 4.90 8.46 -16.68
CA GLY A 34 4.78 7.73 -15.41
C GLY A 34 4.73 8.60 -14.16
N LEU A 35 4.68 9.93 -14.28
CA LEU A 35 4.69 10.83 -13.13
C LEU A 35 3.26 11.18 -12.69
N ALA A 36 2.67 10.28 -11.92
CA ALA A 36 1.48 10.54 -11.10
C ALA A 36 1.78 10.06 -9.68
N VAL A 37 1.34 10.79 -8.66
CA VAL A 37 1.42 10.36 -7.26
C VAL A 37 0.06 9.87 -6.80
N PHE A 38 0.02 8.83 -5.99
CA PHE A 38 -1.25 8.26 -5.56
C PHE A 38 -1.17 7.65 -4.17
N GLU A 39 -2.32 7.41 -3.60
CA GLU A 39 -2.46 6.66 -2.36
C GLU A 39 -3.44 5.50 -2.50
N GLY A 40 -3.37 4.61 -1.53
CA GLY A 40 -4.33 3.55 -1.36
C GLY A 40 -4.73 3.48 0.09
N LEU A 41 -6.02 3.64 0.37
CA LEU A 41 -6.59 3.58 1.70
C LEU A 41 -7.68 2.51 1.74
N ARG A 42 -7.99 2.03 2.94
CA ARG A 42 -9.18 1.21 3.17
C ARG A 42 -10.13 1.91 4.12
N ALA A 43 -11.40 1.88 3.77
CA ALA A 43 -12.49 2.10 4.69
C ALA A 43 -13.03 0.76 5.18
N TYR A 44 -13.36 0.68 6.46
CA TYR A 44 -13.87 -0.51 7.12
C TYR A 44 -15.22 -0.22 7.77
N LYS A 45 -16.11 -1.21 7.72
CA LYS A 45 -17.33 -1.21 8.53
C LYS A 45 -16.94 -1.49 9.98
N THR A 46 -16.94 -0.44 10.78
CA THR A 46 -16.63 -0.55 12.20
C THR A 46 -17.89 -0.71 13.04
N VAL A 47 -17.72 -0.96 14.35
CA VAL A 47 -18.83 -0.99 15.31
C VAL A 47 -19.55 0.35 15.44
N ASN A 48 -18.94 1.46 15.01
CA ASN A 48 -19.49 2.82 15.13
C ASN A 48 -19.78 3.47 13.74
N GLY A 49 -19.85 2.69 12.68
CA GLY A 49 -20.04 3.18 11.31
C GLY A 49 -18.80 3.01 10.43
N THR A 50 -18.85 3.50 9.22
CA THR A 50 -17.73 3.40 8.27
C THR A 50 -16.62 4.36 8.66
N ALA A 51 -15.38 3.87 8.71
CA ALA A 51 -14.20 4.69 8.96
C ALA A 51 -13.05 4.37 8.01
N ILE A 52 -12.34 5.39 7.54
CA ILE A 52 -11.12 5.24 6.77
C ILE A 52 -9.94 5.14 7.74
N PHE A 53 -9.15 4.09 7.61
CA PHE A 53 -7.99 3.85 8.47
C PHE A 53 -6.82 4.76 8.08
N ARG A 54 -6.28 5.51 9.05
CA ARG A 54 -5.11 6.39 8.93
C ARG A 54 -5.23 7.42 7.77
N LEU A 55 -6.43 7.97 7.55
CA LEU A 55 -6.72 8.89 6.44
C LEU A 55 -5.78 10.10 6.42
N LYS A 56 -5.48 10.68 7.58
CA LYS A 56 -4.63 11.87 7.68
C LYS A 56 -3.20 11.57 7.24
N GLU A 57 -2.64 10.47 7.69
CA GLU A 57 -1.27 10.05 7.37
C GLU A 57 -1.12 9.65 5.90
N HIS A 58 -2.14 9.02 5.32
CA HIS A 58 -2.16 8.75 3.89
C HIS A 58 -2.23 10.05 3.08
N THR A 59 -3.06 11.00 3.49
CA THR A 59 -3.13 12.31 2.83
C THR A 59 -1.81 13.05 2.95
N GLU A 60 -1.19 13.04 4.14
CA GLU A 60 0.14 13.62 4.33
C GLU A 60 1.19 13.00 3.39
N ARG A 61 1.19 11.66 3.26
CA ARG A 61 2.13 10.97 2.37
C ARG A 61 1.86 11.27 0.89
N LEU A 62 0.61 11.48 0.49
CA LEU A 62 0.27 11.93 -0.86
C LEU A 62 0.93 13.29 -1.16
N PHE A 63 0.80 14.25 -0.24
CA PHE A 63 1.42 15.56 -0.39
C PHE A 63 2.96 15.49 -0.35
N ASN A 64 3.53 14.65 0.51
CA ASN A 64 4.98 14.45 0.56
C ASN A 64 5.49 13.81 -0.75
N SER A 65 4.76 12.86 -1.33
CA SER A 65 5.08 12.28 -2.63
C SER A 65 5.03 13.33 -3.74
N ALA A 66 4.03 14.18 -3.74
CA ALA A 66 3.90 15.30 -4.69
C ALA A 66 5.05 16.31 -4.52
N HIS A 67 5.39 16.67 -3.27
CA HIS A 67 6.48 17.61 -2.96
C HIS A 67 7.83 17.11 -3.48
N ILE A 68 8.14 15.83 -3.32
CA ILE A 68 9.38 15.22 -3.83
C ILE A 68 9.54 15.46 -5.34
N PHE A 69 8.46 15.43 -6.10
CA PHE A 69 8.44 15.67 -7.55
C PHE A 69 8.09 17.12 -7.93
N MET A 70 8.06 18.04 -6.98
CA MET A 70 7.67 19.44 -7.19
C MET A 70 6.28 19.60 -7.84
N MET A 71 5.42 18.60 -7.69
CA MET A 71 4.03 18.61 -8.14
C MET A 71 3.19 19.44 -7.16
N LYS A 72 2.58 20.50 -7.63
CA LYS A 72 1.72 21.37 -6.81
C LYS A 72 0.27 20.89 -6.90
N ILE A 73 -0.20 20.18 -5.90
CA ILE A 73 -1.61 19.80 -5.78
C ILE A 73 -2.45 21.08 -5.61
N PRO A 74 -3.52 21.29 -6.44
CA PRO A 74 -4.30 22.54 -6.43
C PRO A 74 -5.30 22.64 -5.26
N TYR A 75 -5.27 21.72 -4.31
CA TYR A 75 -6.13 21.65 -3.13
C TYR A 75 -5.29 21.53 -1.87
N ASP A 76 -5.82 21.98 -0.73
CA ASP A 76 -5.22 21.73 0.56
C ASP A 76 -5.54 20.32 1.10
N LYS A 77 -4.89 19.94 2.19
CA LYS A 77 -5.03 18.61 2.79
C LYS A 77 -6.45 18.37 3.34
N ASP A 78 -7.05 19.38 3.96
CA ASP A 78 -8.38 19.26 4.57
C ASP A 78 -9.47 19.06 3.49
N THR A 79 -9.35 19.75 2.38
CA THR A 79 -10.21 19.56 1.19
C THR A 79 -10.10 18.12 0.68
N LEU A 80 -8.89 17.56 0.56
CA LEU A 80 -8.73 16.20 0.07
C LEU A 80 -9.12 15.14 1.10
N ILE A 81 -8.97 15.42 2.41
CA ILE A 81 -9.50 14.55 3.48
C ILE A 81 -11.01 14.44 3.37
N GLU A 82 -11.71 15.58 3.22
CA GLU A 82 -13.16 15.57 3.10
C GLU A 82 -13.63 14.96 1.77
N ALA A 83 -12.96 15.26 0.66
CA ALA A 83 -13.27 14.66 -0.65
C ALA A 83 -13.17 13.12 -0.63
N GLN A 84 -12.18 12.55 0.07
CA GLN A 84 -12.06 11.10 0.24
C GLN A 84 -13.23 10.51 1.03
N LYS A 85 -13.70 11.18 2.07
CA LYS A 85 -14.91 10.79 2.81
C LYS A 85 -16.17 10.94 1.95
N GLU A 86 -16.28 12.05 1.22
CA GLU A 86 -17.42 12.34 0.34
C GLU A 86 -17.62 11.24 -0.70
N VAL A 87 -16.55 10.77 -1.34
CA VAL A 87 -16.62 9.67 -2.32
C VAL A 87 -17.16 8.39 -1.69
N VAL A 88 -16.76 8.06 -0.46
CA VAL A 88 -17.26 6.87 0.25
C VAL A 88 -18.75 7.04 0.56
N ARG A 89 -19.18 8.21 1.07
CA ARG A 89 -20.61 8.52 1.34
C ARG A 89 -21.46 8.49 0.08
N ALA A 90 -21.03 9.17 -0.97
CA ALA A 90 -21.76 9.27 -2.24
C ALA A 90 -22.02 7.89 -2.87
N ASN A 91 -21.07 6.98 -2.72
CA ASN A 91 -21.19 5.59 -3.20
C ASN A 91 -21.82 4.64 -2.18
N LYS A 92 -22.22 5.09 -1.00
CA LYS A 92 -22.87 4.30 0.07
C LYS A 92 -22.07 3.05 0.45
N LEU A 93 -20.74 3.18 0.53
CA LEU A 93 -19.84 2.05 0.78
C LEU A 93 -19.57 1.91 2.28
N GLU A 94 -19.84 0.72 2.82
CA GLU A 94 -19.54 0.38 4.22
C GLU A 94 -18.08 -0.07 4.39
N SER A 95 -17.55 -0.79 3.40
CA SER A 95 -16.14 -1.22 3.34
C SER A 95 -15.68 -1.10 1.90
N CYS A 96 -14.53 -0.44 1.69
CA CYS A 96 -14.04 -0.18 0.33
C CYS A 96 -12.55 0.15 0.31
N TYR A 97 -12.00 0.12 -0.88
CA TYR A 97 -10.70 0.71 -1.18
C TYR A 97 -10.91 2.13 -1.71
N VAL A 98 -10.07 3.06 -1.28
CA VAL A 98 -10.08 4.46 -1.73
C VAL A 98 -8.76 4.78 -2.42
N ARG A 99 -8.82 5.33 -3.63
CA ARG A 99 -7.67 5.63 -4.48
C ARG A 99 -7.66 7.09 -4.90
N PRO A 100 -7.03 7.97 -4.14
CA PRO A 100 -6.68 9.30 -4.64
C PRO A 100 -5.45 9.20 -5.55
N ILE A 101 -5.47 9.99 -6.63
CA ILE A 101 -4.36 10.14 -7.58
C ILE A 101 -4.26 11.59 -7.99
N CYS A 102 -3.02 12.12 -8.04
CA CYS A 102 -2.71 13.42 -8.61
C CYS A 102 -1.79 13.21 -9.82
N PHE A 103 -2.12 13.79 -10.95
CA PHE A 103 -1.43 13.53 -12.21
C PHE A 103 -1.36 14.79 -13.08
N TYR A 104 -0.36 14.88 -13.94
CA TYR A 104 -0.25 15.94 -14.95
C TYR A 104 -1.15 15.62 -16.13
N GLY A 105 -1.94 16.63 -16.57
CA GLY A 105 -2.89 16.56 -17.65
C GLY A 105 -2.30 16.57 -19.05
N SER A 106 -3.10 16.94 -20.05
CA SER A 106 -2.77 16.87 -21.48
C SER A 106 -2.38 18.21 -22.10
N GLU A 107 -2.17 19.25 -21.29
CA GLU A 107 -1.90 20.61 -21.78
C GLU A 107 -0.50 20.72 -22.41
N LYS A 108 0.40 19.81 -22.08
CA LYS A 108 1.76 19.80 -22.63
C LYS A 108 2.35 18.40 -22.65
N MET A 109 3.11 18.11 -23.69
CA MET A 109 3.94 16.90 -23.83
C MET A 109 5.43 17.25 -23.73
N GLY A 110 6.26 16.26 -23.40
CA GLY A 110 7.71 16.33 -23.22
C GLY A 110 8.12 15.97 -21.80
N VAL A 111 9.41 15.66 -21.58
CA VAL A 111 9.92 15.19 -20.28
C VAL A 111 9.64 16.19 -19.15
N SER A 112 9.75 17.50 -19.45
CA SER A 112 9.43 18.54 -18.46
C SER A 112 7.91 18.72 -18.33
N PRO A 113 7.33 18.56 -17.12
CA PRO A 113 5.90 18.79 -16.89
C PRO A 113 5.55 20.29 -16.77
N LYS A 114 6.52 21.20 -16.96
CA LYS A 114 6.29 22.65 -16.83
C LYS A 114 5.25 23.13 -17.84
N GLY A 115 4.12 23.63 -17.34
CA GLY A 115 2.98 24.09 -18.16
C GLY A 115 1.86 23.05 -18.29
N ALA A 116 2.03 21.84 -17.82
CA ALA A 116 0.90 20.92 -17.62
C ALA A 116 0.18 21.24 -16.30
N GLN A 117 -1.14 21.07 -16.28
CA GLN A 117 -1.95 21.21 -15.08
C GLN A 117 -1.89 19.93 -14.22
N VAL A 118 -2.07 20.10 -12.91
CA VAL A 118 -2.22 18.95 -12.01
C VAL A 118 -3.70 18.71 -11.78
N HIS A 119 -4.14 17.52 -12.14
CA HIS A 119 -5.48 17.02 -11.90
C HIS A 119 -5.52 16.10 -10.68
N VAL A 120 -6.65 16.04 -10.00
CA VAL A 120 -6.87 15.17 -8.85
C VAL A 120 -8.14 14.36 -9.05
N ALA A 121 -8.03 13.03 -8.95
CA ALA A 121 -9.18 12.14 -8.95
C ALA A 121 -9.16 11.24 -7.71
N ILE A 122 -10.35 10.98 -7.14
CA ILE A 122 -10.51 10.07 -5.99
C ILE A 122 -11.65 9.12 -6.31
N ALA A 123 -11.32 7.82 -6.40
CA ALA A 123 -12.28 6.75 -6.61
C ALA A 123 -12.39 5.87 -5.37
N ALA A 124 -13.58 5.30 -5.10
CA ALA A 124 -13.78 4.30 -4.07
C ALA A 124 -14.62 3.14 -4.60
N TRP A 125 -14.23 1.90 -4.29
CA TRP A 125 -14.93 0.70 -4.75
C TRP A 125 -14.80 -0.45 -3.74
N PRO A 126 -15.79 -1.38 -3.69
CA PRO A 126 -15.66 -2.59 -2.91
C PRO A 126 -14.46 -3.41 -3.39
N TRP A 127 -13.58 -3.80 -2.46
CA TRP A 127 -12.43 -4.64 -2.76
C TRP A 127 -12.18 -5.62 -1.63
N GLY A 128 -12.16 -6.91 -1.96
CA GLY A 128 -11.92 -8.00 -1.03
C GLY A 128 -10.45 -8.13 -0.59
N ALA A 129 -10.09 -9.29 -0.04
CA ALA A 129 -8.71 -9.59 0.32
C ALA A 129 -7.84 -9.66 -0.94
N TYR A 130 -6.82 -8.81 -1.01
CA TYR A 130 -5.93 -8.67 -2.18
C TYR A 130 -5.19 -9.98 -2.52
N LEU A 131 -4.65 -10.65 -1.49
CA LEU A 131 -3.94 -11.93 -1.63
C LEU A 131 -4.85 -13.16 -1.35
N GLY A 132 -6.17 -12.96 -1.44
CA GLY A 132 -7.16 -14.00 -1.19
C GLY A 132 -7.43 -14.28 0.29
N ALA A 133 -8.63 -14.77 0.61
CA ALA A 133 -9.00 -15.10 1.99
C ALA A 133 -8.11 -16.22 2.56
N ASP A 134 -7.79 -17.23 1.75
CA ASP A 134 -6.87 -18.32 2.12
C ASP A 134 -5.45 -17.81 2.43
N GLY A 135 -4.96 -16.81 1.70
CA GLY A 135 -3.66 -16.19 1.93
C GLY A 135 -3.56 -15.53 3.30
N ILE A 136 -4.62 -14.86 3.75
CA ILE A 136 -4.68 -14.22 5.08
C ILE A 136 -4.64 -15.25 6.22
N GLU A 137 -5.23 -16.42 6.03
CA GLU A 137 -5.32 -17.45 7.07
C GLU A 137 -4.16 -18.44 7.00
N LYS A 138 -3.89 -19.00 5.81
CA LYS A 138 -2.92 -20.09 5.61
C LYS A 138 -1.51 -19.59 5.31
N GLY A 139 -1.38 -18.33 4.89
CA GLY A 139 -0.14 -17.74 4.40
C GLY A 139 0.10 -17.99 2.91
N ILE A 140 0.91 -17.14 2.30
CA ILE A 140 1.23 -17.12 0.88
C ILE A 140 2.60 -17.71 0.59
N ARG A 141 2.83 -18.06 -0.69
CA ARG A 141 4.12 -18.48 -1.23
C ARG A 141 4.77 -17.28 -1.92
N VAL A 142 6.00 -16.99 -1.56
CA VAL A 142 6.75 -15.82 -2.05
C VAL A 142 7.99 -16.27 -2.81
N LYS A 143 8.33 -15.57 -3.88
CA LYS A 143 9.55 -15.78 -4.66
C LYS A 143 10.43 -14.53 -4.56
N THR A 144 11.73 -14.73 -4.34
CA THR A 144 12.69 -13.65 -4.55
C THR A 144 12.78 -13.36 -6.04
N ALA A 145 12.47 -12.12 -6.42
CA ALA A 145 12.53 -11.69 -7.82
C ALA A 145 13.98 -11.61 -8.31
N SER A 146 14.17 -11.80 -9.60
CA SER A 146 15.45 -11.54 -10.27
C SER A 146 15.72 -10.04 -10.43
N TYR A 147 14.69 -9.21 -10.35
CA TYR A 147 14.78 -7.76 -10.42
C TYR A 147 15.11 -7.17 -9.05
N ALA A 148 16.16 -6.33 -9.00
CA ALA A 148 16.43 -5.56 -7.78
C ALA A 148 15.46 -4.39 -7.64
N ARG A 149 15.14 -4.01 -6.39
CA ARG A 149 14.49 -2.73 -6.10
C ARG A 149 15.42 -1.59 -6.53
N HIS A 150 14.87 -0.57 -7.14
CA HIS A 150 15.69 0.52 -7.69
C HIS A 150 16.55 1.19 -6.59
N HIS A 151 17.73 1.60 -6.99
CA HIS A 151 18.64 2.36 -6.13
C HIS A 151 18.01 3.71 -5.73
N ILE A 152 18.27 4.15 -4.50
CA ILE A 152 17.71 5.37 -3.92
C ILE A 152 17.98 6.65 -4.74
N ASN A 153 19.00 6.65 -5.59
CA ASN A 153 19.33 7.77 -6.48
C ASN A 153 19.00 7.48 -7.97
N VAL A 154 18.24 6.43 -8.27
CA VAL A 154 17.63 6.19 -9.58
C VAL A 154 16.23 6.77 -9.63
N THR A 155 15.46 6.54 -8.57
CA THR A 155 14.15 7.14 -8.34
C THR A 155 13.86 7.25 -6.85
N MET A 156 12.78 7.94 -6.48
CA MET A 156 12.53 8.35 -5.10
C MET A 156 11.70 7.30 -4.34
N CYS A 157 12.35 6.47 -3.50
CA CYS A 157 11.70 5.39 -2.75
C CYS A 157 10.68 5.86 -1.71
N ARG A 158 10.79 7.12 -1.25
CA ARG A 158 9.85 7.71 -0.28
C ARG A 158 8.56 8.22 -0.92
N ALA A 159 8.54 8.37 -2.24
CA ALA A 159 7.35 8.81 -2.97
C ALA A 159 6.55 7.61 -3.46
N LYS A 160 5.24 7.62 -3.21
CA LYS A 160 4.31 6.65 -3.79
C LYS A 160 3.82 7.21 -5.14
N PHE A 161 4.47 6.78 -6.24
CA PHE A 161 4.17 7.28 -7.57
C PHE A 161 4.14 6.18 -8.63
N SER A 162 3.45 6.42 -9.74
CA SER A 162 3.13 5.41 -10.75
C SER A 162 4.36 4.79 -11.40
N GLY A 163 5.40 5.58 -11.66
CA GLY A 163 6.61 5.12 -12.37
C GLY A 163 7.37 4.01 -11.65
N THR A 164 7.38 3.99 -10.31
CA THR A 164 8.04 2.91 -9.54
C THR A 164 7.36 1.56 -9.70
N TYR A 165 6.06 1.56 -10.01
CA TYR A 165 5.30 0.31 -10.12
C TYR A 165 5.66 -0.55 -11.33
N ALA A 166 6.36 -0.01 -12.33
CA ALA A 166 6.93 -0.83 -13.40
C ALA A 166 7.87 -1.91 -12.84
N ASN A 167 8.74 -1.56 -11.88
CA ASN A 167 9.62 -2.50 -11.18
C ASN A 167 8.82 -3.53 -10.34
N SER A 168 7.79 -3.08 -9.61
CA SER A 168 6.90 -3.96 -8.84
C SER A 168 6.15 -4.94 -9.73
N ILE A 169 5.66 -4.48 -10.90
CA ILE A 169 4.93 -5.31 -11.87
C ILE A 169 5.84 -6.40 -12.43
N LEU A 170 7.07 -6.06 -12.83
CA LEU A 170 8.03 -7.04 -13.35
C LEU A 170 8.32 -8.14 -12.31
N ALA A 171 8.55 -7.76 -11.05
CA ALA A 171 8.81 -8.70 -9.97
C ALA A 171 7.60 -9.61 -9.67
N ASN A 172 6.41 -9.01 -9.57
CA ASN A 172 5.18 -9.77 -9.30
C ASN A 172 4.84 -10.71 -10.46
N GLN A 173 4.93 -10.28 -11.72
CA GLN A 173 4.70 -11.13 -12.89
C GLN A 173 5.66 -12.33 -12.90
N GLU A 174 6.95 -12.12 -12.65
CA GLU A 174 7.91 -13.22 -12.54
C GLU A 174 7.51 -14.23 -11.46
N ALA A 175 7.08 -13.76 -10.28
CA ALA A 175 6.65 -14.63 -9.22
C ALA A 175 5.41 -15.44 -9.61
N VAL A 176 4.41 -14.79 -10.18
CA VAL A 176 3.14 -15.43 -10.61
C VAL A 176 3.38 -16.45 -11.72
N GLU A 177 4.20 -16.15 -12.72
CA GLU A 177 4.56 -17.08 -13.80
C GLU A 177 5.28 -18.34 -13.27
N HIS A 178 6.00 -18.22 -12.15
CA HIS A 178 6.64 -19.35 -11.46
C HIS A 178 5.73 -20.04 -10.43
N GLY A 179 4.45 -19.68 -10.35
CA GLY A 179 3.46 -20.32 -9.48
C GLY A 179 3.52 -19.87 -8.02
N TYR A 180 4.04 -18.68 -7.75
CA TYR A 180 4.02 -18.04 -6.44
C TYR A 180 2.93 -16.96 -6.38
N ASP A 181 2.60 -16.54 -5.17
CA ASP A 181 1.51 -15.58 -4.93
C ASP A 181 2.01 -14.13 -4.97
N GLU A 182 3.29 -13.88 -4.54
CA GLU A 182 3.87 -12.55 -4.47
C GLU A 182 5.41 -12.61 -4.59
N ALA A 183 6.03 -11.47 -4.86
CA ALA A 183 7.47 -11.30 -4.97
C ALA A 183 8.09 -10.64 -3.73
N LEU A 184 9.32 -11.06 -3.40
CA LEU A 184 10.23 -10.35 -2.51
C LEU A 184 11.33 -9.71 -3.35
N LEU A 185 11.55 -8.40 -3.20
CA LEU A 185 12.62 -7.68 -3.87
C LEU A 185 13.79 -7.45 -2.91
N LEU A 186 14.99 -7.66 -3.43
CA LEU A 186 16.23 -7.24 -2.80
C LEU A 186 16.61 -5.86 -3.33
N ASP A 187 17.35 -5.08 -2.55
CA ASP A 187 17.98 -3.86 -3.04
C ASP A 187 19.20 -4.17 -3.92
N VAL A 188 19.84 -3.13 -4.44
CA VAL A 188 21.00 -3.29 -5.33
C VAL A 188 22.25 -3.86 -4.64
N ASP A 189 22.29 -3.81 -3.31
CA ASP A 189 23.37 -4.40 -2.49
C ASP A 189 23.05 -5.85 -2.09
N GLY A 190 21.87 -6.39 -2.47
CA GLY A 190 21.45 -7.75 -2.18
C GLY A 190 20.73 -7.93 -0.85
N PHE A 191 20.41 -6.87 -0.12
CA PHE A 191 19.61 -6.93 1.10
C PHE A 191 18.11 -6.88 0.79
N VAL A 192 17.33 -7.49 1.65
CA VAL A 192 15.87 -7.48 1.56
C VAL A 192 15.35 -6.04 1.65
N ALA A 193 14.57 -5.62 0.66
CA ALA A 193 13.95 -4.29 0.60
C ALA A 193 12.47 -4.35 1.03
N GLU A 194 11.62 -4.90 0.19
CA GLU A 194 10.16 -4.98 0.39
C GLU A 194 9.53 -5.99 -0.57
N GLY A 195 8.23 -6.28 -0.44
CA GLY A 195 7.45 -6.98 -1.47
C GLY A 195 7.17 -6.09 -2.69
N ALA A 196 6.39 -6.57 -3.66
CA ALA A 196 6.03 -5.75 -4.82
C ALA A 196 5.15 -4.53 -4.43
N GLY A 197 4.35 -4.65 -3.38
CA GLY A 197 3.51 -3.58 -2.85
C GLY A 197 3.41 -3.54 -1.32
N GLU A 198 4.26 -4.26 -0.58
CA GLU A 198 4.18 -4.53 0.85
C GLU A 198 5.52 -4.40 1.55
N ASN A 199 5.52 -4.05 2.85
CA ASN A 199 6.72 -4.16 3.69
C ASN A 199 6.81 -5.53 4.34
N LEU A 200 8.04 -6.04 4.49
CA LEU A 200 8.31 -7.32 5.12
C LEU A 200 8.60 -7.19 6.62
N PHE A 201 8.15 -8.18 7.38
CA PHE A 201 8.61 -8.48 8.74
C PHE A 201 8.99 -9.95 8.85
N ILE A 202 9.96 -10.25 9.71
CA ILE A 202 10.27 -11.60 10.17
C ILE A 202 10.25 -11.65 11.69
N VAL A 203 9.93 -12.82 12.22
CA VAL A 203 10.07 -13.15 13.64
C VAL A 203 11.21 -14.14 13.79
N LYS A 204 12.10 -13.86 14.75
CA LYS A 204 13.17 -14.78 15.15
C LYS A 204 13.38 -14.72 16.66
N ASN A 205 13.35 -15.88 17.31
CA ASN A 205 13.51 -16.00 18.77
C ASN A 205 12.57 -15.06 19.55
N GLY A 206 11.32 -14.96 19.12
CA GLY A 206 10.30 -14.13 19.76
C GLY A 206 10.44 -12.62 19.53
N LYS A 207 11.39 -12.17 18.73
CA LYS A 207 11.62 -10.74 18.39
C LYS A 207 11.18 -10.47 16.95
N LEU A 208 10.69 -9.26 16.72
CA LEU A 208 10.28 -8.80 15.41
C LEU A 208 11.42 -8.03 14.72
N TYR A 209 11.72 -8.38 13.50
CA TYR A 209 12.71 -7.69 12.68
C TYR A 209 12.08 -7.17 11.40
N GLU A 210 12.56 -6.03 10.94
CA GLU A 210 12.20 -5.44 9.66
C GLU A 210 13.44 -4.97 8.89
N PRO A 211 13.40 -4.91 7.55
CA PRO A 211 14.46 -4.31 6.76
C PRO A 211 14.64 -2.83 7.10
N GLU A 212 15.89 -2.35 7.08
CA GLU A 212 16.12 -0.91 7.04
C GLU A 212 15.46 -0.31 5.80
N LEU A 213 14.71 0.78 6.01
CA LEU A 213 13.98 1.44 4.92
C LEU A 213 14.92 2.32 4.08
N THR A 214 15.83 1.73 3.34
CA THR A 214 16.65 2.43 2.34
C THR A 214 15.93 2.51 0.99
N SER A 215 15.65 1.38 0.38
CA SER A 215 15.03 1.24 -0.95
C SER A 215 13.56 0.81 -0.88
N ALA A 216 12.84 1.18 0.18
CA ALA A 216 11.45 0.80 0.41
C ALA A 216 10.57 2.00 0.78
N LEU A 217 9.27 1.86 0.52
CA LEU A 217 8.28 2.85 0.95
C LEU A 217 8.07 2.75 2.47
N ILE A 218 7.91 3.90 3.14
CA ILE A 218 7.49 3.95 4.55
C ILE A 218 6.01 3.58 4.62
N GLY A 219 5.73 2.31 4.93
CA GLY A 219 4.37 1.78 4.99
C GLY A 219 3.60 2.29 6.21
N ILE A 220 2.35 2.72 6.01
CA ILE A 220 1.48 3.16 7.11
C ILE A 220 0.96 1.96 7.90
N THR A 221 0.64 0.85 7.23
CA THR A 221 0.28 -0.41 7.90
C THR A 221 1.48 -0.96 8.67
N ARG A 222 2.71 -0.87 8.10
CA ARG A 222 3.95 -1.20 8.80
C ARG A 222 4.08 -0.41 10.11
N ASP A 223 3.89 0.91 10.07
CA ASP A 223 3.96 1.78 11.26
C ASP A 223 2.93 1.38 12.34
N ALA A 224 1.71 1.06 11.91
CA ALA A 224 0.67 0.57 12.80
C ALA A 224 1.07 -0.76 13.47
N VAL A 225 1.63 -1.71 12.69
CA VAL A 225 2.10 -3.02 13.19
C VAL A 225 3.24 -2.84 14.20
N ILE A 226 4.20 -1.96 13.94
CA ILE A 226 5.29 -1.66 14.88
C ILE A 226 4.74 -1.12 16.20
N THR A 227 3.80 -0.18 16.11
CA THR A 227 3.17 0.41 17.31
C THR A 227 2.45 -0.68 18.11
N MET A 228 1.63 -1.51 17.45
CA MET A 228 0.93 -2.61 18.10
C MET A 228 1.89 -3.65 18.70
N ALA A 229 2.96 -4.00 17.99
CA ALA A 229 3.97 -4.95 18.47
C ALA A 229 4.63 -4.46 19.76
N ARG A 230 5.02 -3.19 19.80
CA ARG A 230 5.60 -2.56 21.01
C ARG A 230 4.60 -2.54 22.18
N ASP A 231 3.35 -2.26 21.90
CA ASP A 231 2.27 -2.28 22.91
C ASP A 231 1.98 -3.69 23.45
N LEU A 232 2.30 -4.72 22.68
CA LEU A 232 2.28 -6.12 23.11
C LEU A 232 3.56 -6.57 23.83
N GLY A 233 4.54 -5.66 24.04
CA GLY A 233 5.81 -5.95 24.69
C GLY A 233 6.83 -6.68 23.79
N LEU A 234 6.62 -6.70 22.47
CA LEU A 234 7.55 -7.29 21.52
C LEU A 234 8.73 -6.33 21.25
N GLU A 235 9.93 -6.83 21.25
CA GLU A 235 11.09 -6.10 20.75
C GLU A 235 11.01 -6.00 19.22
N VAL A 236 11.15 -4.78 18.69
CA VAL A 236 11.14 -4.51 17.25
C VAL A 236 12.47 -3.89 16.84
N HIS A 237 13.16 -4.52 15.91
CA HIS A 237 14.48 -4.14 15.44
C HIS A 237 14.47 -3.89 13.92
N ALA A 238 14.93 -2.71 13.51
CA ALA A 238 15.24 -2.43 12.11
C ALA A 238 16.72 -2.76 11.86
N ARG A 239 17.01 -3.62 10.88
CA ARG A 239 18.37 -3.94 10.45
C ARG A 239 18.41 -4.39 9.00
N ARG A 240 19.57 -4.38 8.38
CA ARG A 240 19.75 -5.04 7.09
C ARG A 240 19.46 -6.55 7.25
N LEU A 241 18.54 -7.04 6.43
CA LEU A 241 18.18 -8.45 6.38
C LEU A 241 18.69 -9.04 5.08
N THR A 242 19.26 -10.23 5.17
CA THR A 242 19.61 -11.01 3.99
C THR A 242 18.48 -12.00 3.67
N ARG A 243 18.49 -12.56 2.48
CA ARG A 243 17.48 -13.54 2.07
C ARG A 243 17.47 -14.79 2.95
N ASP A 244 18.65 -15.24 3.39
CA ASP A 244 18.80 -16.36 4.31
C ASP A 244 18.29 -16.05 5.72
N ASP A 245 18.31 -14.80 6.19
CA ASP A 245 17.59 -14.42 7.43
C ASP A 245 16.10 -14.77 7.33
N VAL A 246 15.49 -14.55 6.16
CA VAL A 246 14.08 -14.88 5.94
C VAL A 246 13.89 -16.40 5.88
N TYR A 247 14.79 -17.15 5.23
CA TYR A 247 14.70 -18.61 5.13
C TYR A 247 14.71 -19.31 6.51
N ILE A 248 15.48 -18.78 7.45
CA ILE A 248 15.62 -19.34 8.80
C ILE A 248 14.72 -18.66 9.84
N ALA A 249 13.82 -17.77 9.41
CA ALA A 249 12.88 -17.11 10.30
C ALA A 249 11.89 -18.11 10.91
N ASP A 250 11.42 -17.81 12.12
CA ASP A 250 10.37 -18.60 12.78
C ASP A 250 9.00 -18.27 12.20
N GLU A 251 8.80 -17.00 11.79
CA GLU A 251 7.63 -16.51 11.08
C GLU A 251 8.05 -15.39 10.11
N ALA A 252 7.28 -15.19 9.04
CA ALA A 252 7.39 -14.04 8.16
C ALA A 252 6.01 -13.56 7.72
N PHE A 253 5.85 -12.26 7.49
CA PHE A 253 4.60 -11.70 6.99
C PHE A 253 4.82 -10.37 6.26
N PHE A 254 3.93 -10.08 5.34
CA PHE A 254 3.83 -8.79 4.68
C PHE A 254 2.82 -7.87 5.36
N THR A 255 3.05 -6.56 5.23
CA THR A 255 2.11 -5.52 5.65
C THR A 255 1.89 -4.49 4.55
N GLY A 256 0.63 -4.16 4.30
CA GLY A 256 0.25 -3.15 3.32
C GLY A 256 -1.23 -2.80 3.41
N THR A 257 -1.66 -1.70 2.82
CA THR A 257 -3.08 -1.33 2.84
C THR A 257 -3.95 -2.36 2.13
N ALA A 258 -3.50 -2.90 1.00
CA ALA A 258 -4.23 -3.92 0.26
C ALA A 258 -4.05 -5.32 0.89
N ALA A 259 -2.82 -5.66 1.29
CA ALA A 259 -2.46 -6.94 1.87
C ALA A 259 -2.81 -7.06 3.37
N GLU A 260 -3.08 -5.94 4.04
CA GLU A 260 -3.32 -5.91 5.49
C GLU A 260 -2.13 -6.50 6.27
N VAL A 261 -2.29 -7.61 6.96
CA VAL A 261 -1.21 -8.41 7.58
C VAL A 261 -1.31 -9.80 6.99
N THR A 262 -0.43 -10.15 6.06
CA THR A 262 -0.48 -11.42 5.33
C THR A 262 0.72 -12.31 5.67
N PRO A 263 0.51 -13.49 6.27
CA PRO A 263 1.58 -14.42 6.59
C PRO A 263 2.28 -14.95 5.33
N ILE A 264 3.59 -15.21 5.44
CA ILE A 264 4.39 -15.89 4.42
C ILE A 264 4.71 -17.29 4.95
N ARG A 265 4.25 -18.33 4.23
CA ARG A 265 4.48 -19.73 4.62
C ARG A 265 5.68 -20.36 3.92
N GLU A 266 6.10 -19.77 2.80
CA GLU A 266 7.17 -20.30 1.96
C GLU A 266 7.88 -19.15 1.23
N LEU A 267 9.21 -19.22 1.16
CA LEU A 267 10.03 -18.35 0.31
C LEU A 267 10.99 -19.22 -0.53
N ASP A 268 10.96 -19.04 -1.87
CA ASP A 268 11.85 -19.76 -2.82
C ASP A 268 11.86 -21.28 -2.59
N SER A 269 10.67 -21.89 -2.48
CA SER A 269 10.45 -23.32 -2.19
C SER A 269 10.97 -23.79 -0.82
N ARG A 270 11.28 -22.87 0.11
CA ARG A 270 11.67 -23.18 1.49
C ARG A 270 10.54 -22.81 2.43
N THR A 271 10.10 -23.77 3.21
CA THR A 271 9.10 -23.56 4.26
C THR A 271 9.64 -22.59 5.32
N ILE A 272 8.88 -21.57 5.65
CA ILE A 272 9.17 -20.64 6.76
C ILE A 272 8.51 -21.17 8.03
N GLY A 273 9.32 -21.35 9.09
CA GLY A 273 8.86 -21.83 10.38
C GLY A 273 8.03 -23.13 10.25
N ALA A 274 6.77 -23.08 10.67
CA ALA A 274 5.84 -24.23 10.60
C ALA A 274 5.10 -24.35 9.26
N GLY A 275 5.43 -23.55 8.24
CA GLY A 275 4.75 -23.54 6.92
C GLY A 275 3.31 -22.99 6.96
N ARG A 276 3.01 -22.19 7.95
CA ARG A 276 1.71 -21.52 8.15
C ARG A 276 1.87 -20.28 9.02
N ARG A 277 0.79 -19.52 9.18
CA ARG A 277 0.77 -18.37 10.09
C ARG A 277 1.25 -18.77 11.48
N GLY A 278 2.28 -18.10 11.96
CA GLY A 278 2.82 -18.31 13.30
C GLY A 278 2.09 -17.51 14.38
N PRO A 279 2.31 -17.80 15.67
CA PRO A 279 1.54 -17.24 16.78
C PRO A 279 1.72 -15.72 16.95
N ILE A 280 2.91 -15.16 16.67
CA ILE A 280 3.13 -13.70 16.77
C ILE A 280 2.42 -12.99 15.63
N THR A 281 2.54 -13.50 14.40
CA THR A 281 1.81 -12.99 13.24
C THR A 281 0.31 -13.05 13.46
N GLU A 282 -0.22 -14.15 13.99
CA GLU A 282 -1.64 -14.31 14.31
C GLU A 282 -2.13 -13.28 15.33
N LYS A 283 -1.35 -13.05 16.38
CA LYS A 283 -1.66 -12.06 17.41
C LYS A 283 -1.70 -10.64 16.86
N LEU A 284 -0.69 -10.26 16.05
CA LEU A 284 -0.63 -8.95 15.40
C LEU A 284 -1.75 -8.75 14.38
N GLN A 285 -2.04 -9.78 13.59
CA GLN A 285 -3.12 -9.76 12.60
C GLN A 285 -4.50 -9.62 13.28
N SER A 286 -4.77 -10.39 14.34
CA SER A 286 -6.01 -10.31 15.10
C SER A 286 -6.19 -8.92 15.72
N MET A 287 -5.13 -8.38 16.31
CA MET A 287 -5.13 -7.02 16.86
C MET A 287 -5.35 -5.96 15.76
N PHE A 288 -4.73 -6.12 14.59
CA PHE A 288 -4.96 -5.23 13.45
C PHE A 288 -6.44 -5.23 13.04
N PHE A 289 -7.07 -6.41 12.93
CA PHE A 289 -8.49 -6.49 12.60
C PHE A 289 -9.39 -5.91 13.71
N ASP A 290 -9.04 -6.03 14.98
CA ASP A 290 -9.77 -5.36 16.05
C ASP A 290 -9.66 -3.83 15.94
N VAL A 291 -8.49 -3.32 15.61
CA VAL A 291 -8.26 -1.88 15.37
C VAL A 291 -9.12 -1.37 14.21
N VAL A 292 -9.01 -1.98 13.02
CA VAL A 292 -9.72 -1.48 11.83
C VAL A 292 -11.23 -1.67 11.90
N ASN A 293 -11.72 -2.62 12.71
CA ASN A 293 -13.14 -2.81 13.00
C ASN A 293 -13.66 -1.95 14.17
N GLY A 294 -12.81 -1.10 14.76
CA GLY A 294 -13.19 -0.16 15.82
C GLY A 294 -13.40 -0.80 17.19
N ARG A 295 -12.92 -2.03 17.42
CA ARG A 295 -13.03 -2.74 18.70
C ARG A 295 -11.90 -2.39 19.67
N ALA A 296 -10.79 -1.86 19.20
CA ALA A 296 -9.63 -1.47 20.02
C ALA A 296 -9.63 0.03 20.32
N GLU A 297 -10.16 0.42 21.48
CA GLU A 297 -10.34 1.82 21.90
C GLU A 297 -9.03 2.64 21.86
N LYS A 298 -7.92 2.05 22.28
CA LYS A 298 -6.60 2.69 22.30
C LYS A 298 -6.21 3.30 20.93
N TYR A 299 -6.63 2.68 19.81
CA TYR A 299 -6.29 3.08 18.45
C TYR A 299 -7.42 3.78 17.71
N ARG A 300 -8.48 4.19 18.40
CA ARG A 300 -9.64 4.87 17.79
C ARG A 300 -9.26 6.12 17.02
N HIS A 301 -8.18 6.80 17.43
CA HIS A 301 -7.64 7.97 16.75
C HIS A 301 -7.09 7.69 15.33
N TRP A 302 -6.86 6.42 14.97
CA TRP A 302 -6.50 6.01 13.61
C TRP A 302 -7.70 5.87 12.67
N LEU A 303 -8.92 5.91 13.21
CA LEU A 303 -10.16 5.74 12.47
C LEU A 303 -10.80 7.10 12.19
N ASN A 304 -10.93 7.45 10.92
CA ASN A 304 -11.53 8.69 10.48
C ASN A 304 -12.91 8.39 9.91
N TYR A 305 -13.93 8.62 10.71
CA TYR A 305 -15.32 8.31 10.36
C TYR A 305 -15.80 9.15 9.17
N VAL A 306 -16.61 8.51 8.32
CA VAL A 306 -17.14 9.03 7.04
C VAL A 306 -18.45 9.74 7.26
#